data_15f523346ade9290a27b037a14bf7d79
#
_entry.id   15f523346ade9290a27b037a14bf7d79
#
_cell.length_a   1.000
_cell.length_b   1.000
_cell.length_c   1.000
_cell.angle_alpha   90.00
_cell.angle_beta   90.00
_cell.angle_gamma   90.00
#
_symmetry.space_group_name_H-M   'P 1'
#
loop_
_entity.id
_entity.type
_entity.pdbx_description
1 polymer ?
#
loop_
_entity_poly.entity_id
_entity_poly.type
_entity_poly.pdbx_seq_one_letter_code
_entity_poly.pdbx_strand_id
1 'polypeptide(L)'
;APFSYQIKGNIERQYSDMEAARVQYEKMIEVAEKTKSTSLGAGYNLVAHTYLFTGDYQKSRENYEMAASRSPSKYSKISYGEFGVWSYLYENDYDGAVKALDELDQKVDDQNFSESEVLNYKANNQFTKFIAHSYNQNKSGAYDALQANWRFREERLSLDESEDLVSRRNYDTFNAWMESWYYILFAEYDKAQKSLGRLYALVKDLQSPGSLDGYNSLSGMVSLFSGDPKKAVSYFENIEKENNVYFSYFKALALEGVGENEKAQEIFTFLANWNFQGWKPALVRGLAKDKVNG
;
A
#
# COMPACT_ATOMS: atom_id res chain seq x y z
N ALA A 1 14.42 -14.82 25.38
CA ALA A 1 14.49 -14.99 23.93
C ALA A 1 14.03 -13.69 23.24
N PRO A 2 14.56 -13.30 22.06
CA PRO A 2 14.12 -12.07 21.36
C PRO A 2 12.61 -11.98 21.16
N PHE A 3 11.97 -13.10 20.87
CA PHE A 3 10.53 -13.19 20.60
C PHE A 3 9.64 -12.70 21.75
N SER A 4 10.05 -12.86 23.03
CA SER A 4 9.26 -12.37 24.16
C SER A 4 9.16 -10.83 24.18
N TYR A 5 10.20 -10.14 23.76
CA TYR A 5 10.21 -8.69 23.64
C TYR A 5 9.40 -8.21 22.41
N GLN A 6 9.42 -8.97 21.32
CA GLN A 6 8.55 -8.70 20.18
C GLN A 6 7.08 -8.72 20.57
N ILE A 7 6.64 -9.76 21.32
CA ILE A 7 5.24 -9.85 21.77
C ILE A 7 4.87 -8.64 22.66
N LYS A 8 5.74 -8.29 23.63
CA LYS A 8 5.49 -7.12 24.50
C LYS A 8 5.37 -5.83 23.68
N GLY A 9 6.33 -5.58 22.77
CA GLY A 9 6.28 -4.41 21.92
C GLY A 9 5.04 -4.37 21.00
N ASN A 10 4.59 -5.52 20.49
CA ASN A 10 3.37 -5.59 19.70
C ASN A 10 2.12 -5.23 20.51
N ILE A 11 2.07 -5.61 21.78
CA ILE A 11 0.97 -5.23 22.69
C ILE A 11 0.97 -3.72 22.89
N GLU A 12 2.11 -3.11 23.26
CA GLU A 12 2.22 -1.65 23.43
C GLU A 12 1.83 -0.89 22.15
N ARG A 13 2.30 -1.35 20.99
CA ARG A 13 1.93 -0.77 19.70
C ARG A 13 0.42 -0.86 19.44
N GLN A 14 -0.22 -1.95 19.83
CA GLN A 14 -1.67 -2.14 19.67
C GLN A 14 -2.45 -1.09 20.47
N TYR A 15 -1.93 -0.67 21.61
CA TYR A 15 -2.48 0.41 22.44
C TYR A 15 -1.96 1.80 22.03
N SER A 16 -1.29 1.89 20.88
CA SER A 16 -0.72 3.13 20.33
C SER A 16 0.39 3.77 21.16
N ASP A 17 0.98 3.06 22.14
CA ASP A 17 2.16 3.49 22.86
C ASP A 17 3.43 3.11 22.08
N MET A 18 3.78 3.96 21.11
CA MET A 18 4.94 3.73 20.24
C MET A 18 6.27 3.83 20.97
N GLU A 19 6.36 4.62 22.04
CA GLU A 19 7.59 4.74 22.84
C GLU A 19 7.82 3.47 23.68
N ALA A 20 6.81 3.00 24.40
CA ALA A 20 6.89 1.75 25.13
C ALA A 20 7.17 0.55 24.22
N ALA A 21 6.54 0.51 23.03
CA ALA A 21 6.81 -0.50 22.01
C ALA A 21 8.27 -0.47 21.57
N ARG A 22 8.83 0.71 21.29
CA ARG A 22 10.23 0.89 20.86
C ARG A 22 11.21 0.35 21.90
N VAL A 23 11.01 0.68 23.16
CA VAL A 23 11.83 0.15 24.28
C VAL A 23 11.87 -1.37 24.26
N GLN A 24 10.75 -2.05 23.99
CA GLN A 24 10.73 -3.52 23.92
C GLN A 24 11.46 -4.03 22.67
N TYR A 25 11.31 -3.39 21.54
CA TYR A 25 11.98 -3.80 20.29
C TYR A 25 13.50 -3.56 20.35
N GLU A 26 13.97 -2.50 21.00
CA GLU A 26 15.40 -2.26 21.28
C GLU A 26 15.99 -3.35 22.16
N LYS A 27 15.28 -3.78 23.21
CA LYS A 27 15.67 -4.96 24.00
C LYS A 27 15.69 -6.25 23.18
N MET A 28 14.78 -6.41 22.23
CA MET A 28 14.83 -7.53 21.29
C MET A 28 16.11 -7.51 20.46
N ILE A 29 16.53 -6.33 19.96
CA ILE A 29 17.77 -6.14 19.23
C ILE A 29 18.98 -6.52 20.09
N GLU A 30 19.09 -5.97 21.29
CA GLU A 30 20.18 -6.28 22.23
C GLU A 30 20.34 -7.79 22.48
N VAL A 31 19.22 -8.50 22.70
CA VAL A 31 19.24 -9.95 22.93
C VAL A 31 19.59 -10.69 21.64
N ALA A 32 19.05 -10.25 20.49
CA ALA A 32 19.37 -10.86 19.19
C ALA A 32 20.85 -10.73 18.83
N GLU A 33 21.48 -9.60 19.12
CA GLU A 33 22.92 -9.38 18.93
C GLU A 33 23.76 -10.30 19.83
N LYS A 34 23.47 -10.33 21.14
CA LYS A 34 24.17 -11.18 22.10
C LYS A 34 24.07 -12.67 21.76
N THR A 35 22.95 -13.09 21.22
CA THR A 35 22.70 -14.51 20.86
C THR A 35 23.01 -14.85 19.40
N LYS A 36 23.47 -13.88 18.60
CA LYS A 36 23.69 -14.00 17.15
C LYS A 36 22.44 -14.54 16.43
N SER A 37 21.27 -14.06 16.84
CA SER A 37 19.99 -14.51 16.30
C SER A 37 19.74 -13.96 14.90
N THR A 38 19.11 -14.76 14.04
CA THR A 38 18.62 -14.33 12.71
C THR A 38 17.48 -13.33 12.78
N SER A 39 16.90 -13.08 13.96
CA SER A 39 15.83 -12.11 14.17
C SER A 39 16.30 -10.65 14.30
N LEU A 40 17.61 -10.39 14.17
CA LEU A 40 18.17 -9.05 14.32
C LEU A 40 17.56 -8.05 13.35
N GLY A 41 17.46 -8.41 12.06
CA GLY A 41 16.79 -7.57 11.05
C GLY A 41 15.32 -7.29 11.39
N ALA A 42 14.60 -8.29 11.91
CA ALA A 42 13.21 -8.10 12.34
C ALA A 42 13.09 -7.10 13.51
N GLY A 43 14.04 -7.09 14.45
CA GLY A 43 14.08 -6.11 15.53
C GLY A 43 14.17 -4.67 15.01
N TYR A 44 15.11 -4.39 14.11
CA TYR A 44 15.24 -3.08 13.48
C TYR A 44 14.00 -2.68 12.67
N ASN A 45 13.39 -3.63 11.94
CA ASN A 45 12.14 -3.37 11.23
C ASN A 45 11.01 -2.91 12.19
N LEU A 46 10.90 -3.53 13.36
CA LEU A 46 9.88 -3.15 14.35
C LEU A 46 10.15 -1.78 14.97
N VAL A 47 11.42 -1.44 15.22
CA VAL A 47 11.83 -0.08 15.65
C VAL A 47 11.49 0.95 14.57
N ALA A 48 11.78 0.63 13.29
CA ALA A 48 11.43 1.50 12.16
C ALA A 48 9.94 1.84 12.12
N HIS A 49 9.06 0.86 12.38
CA HIS A 49 7.61 1.09 12.46
C HIS A 49 7.23 2.10 13.55
N THR A 50 7.89 2.08 14.72
CA THR A 50 7.57 3.03 15.78
C THR A 50 7.93 4.46 15.38
N TYR A 51 9.05 4.65 14.73
CA TYR A 51 9.45 5.96 14.18
C TYR A 51 8.51 6.41 13.05
N LEU A 52 8.11 5.49 12.16
CA LEU A 52 7.15 5.79 11.08
C LEU A 52 5.85 6.38 11.64
N PHE A 53 5.28 5.76 12.68
CA PHE A 53 3.99 6.17 13.24
C PHE A 53 4.08 7.37 14.19
N THR A 54 5.28 7.71 14.67
CA THR A 54 5.55 8.96 15.42
C THR A 54 6.00 10.13 14.53
N GLY A 55 6.19 9.90 13.22
CA GLY A 55 6.54 10.94 12.25
C GLY A 55 8.04 11.23 12.12
N ASP A 56 8.91 10.45 12.75
CA ASP A 56 10.37 10.55 12.56
C ASP A 56 10.78 9.67 11.36
N TYR A 57 10.44 10.16 10.16
CA TYR A 57 10.59 9.37 8.93
C TYR A 57 12.06 9.09 8.59
N GLN A 58 12.98 10.00 8.95
CA GLN A 58 14.40 9.77 8.73
C GLN A 58 14.90 8.57 9.58
N LYS A 59 14.62 8.56 10.89
CA LYS A 59 14.99 7.40 11.73
C LYS A 59 14.26 6.12 11.32
N SER A 60 13.04 6.23 10.83
CA SER A 60 12.34 5.08 10.26
C SER A 60 13.13 4.47 9.10
N ARG A 61 13.56 5.28 8.13
CA ARG A 61 14.37 4.84 6.98
C ARG A 61 15.70 4.23 7.40
N GLU A 62 16.44 4.89 8.30
CA GLU A 62 17.70 4.36 8.84
C GLU A 62 17.53 2.97 9.47
N ASN A 63 16.45 2.76 10.21
CA ASN A 63 16.16 1.47 10.82
C ASN A 63 15.69 0.42 9.80
N TYR A 64 14.97 0.78 8.73
CA TYR A 64 14.68 -0.15 7.64
C TYR A 64 15.94 -0.57 6.88
N GLU A 65 16.90 0.33 6.66
CA GLU A 65 18.21 0.01 6.07
C GLU A 65 18.99 -0.94 6.96
N MET A 66 19.02 -0.69 8.28
CA MET A 66 19.61 -1.61 9.25
C MET A 66 18.90 -2.98 9.20
N ALA A 67 17.59 -3.02 9.14
CA ALA A 67 16.81 -4.26 9.02
C ALA A 67 17.22 -5.05 7.76
N ALA A 68 17.31 -4.38 6.61
CA ALA A 68 17.74 -4.99 5.36
C ALA A 68 19.18 -5.51 5.44
N SER A 69 20.12 -4.71 5.95
CA SER A 69 21.55 -5.09 6.06
C SER A 69 21.78 -6.24 7.04
N ARG A 70 20.96 -6.36 8.08
CA ARG A 70 21.08 -7.41 9.11
C ARG A 70 20.22 -8.65 8.83
N SER A 71 19.42 -8.64 7.76
CA SER A 71 18.63 -9.81 7.39
C SER A 71 19.46 -10.83 6.60
N PRO A 72 19.39 -12.14 6.93
CA PRO A 72 20.00 -13.18 6.13
C PRO A 72 19.21 -13.50 4.85
N SER A 73 17.94 -13.15 4.79
CA SER A 73 17.04 -13.48 3.68
C SER A 73 17.05 -12.39 2.60
N LYS A 74 17.32 -12.76 1.34
CA LYS A 74 17.21 -11.86 0.18
C LYS A 74 15.80 -11.25 0.06
N TYR A 75 14.77 -12.03 0.34
CA TYR A 75 13.37 -11.56 0.33
C TYR A 75 13.11 -10.49 1.38
N SER A 76 13.56 -10.73 2.61
CA SER A 76 13.40 -9.75 3.69
C SER A 76 14.17 -8.46 3.43
N LYS A 77 15.35 -8.54 2.77
CA LYS A 77 16.12 -7.34 2.39
C LYS A 77 15.32 -6.44 1.46
N ILE A 78 14.66 -7.02 0.44
CA ILE A 78 13.83 -6.25 -0.49
C ILE A 78 12.58 -5.72 0.22
N SER A 79 11.87 -6.55 1.01
CA SER A 79 10.68 -6.10 1.74
C SER A 79 10.97 -4.94 2.71
N TYR A 80 12.10 -4.97 3.42
CA TYR A 80 12.48 -3.85 4.28
C TYR A 80 12.85 -2.59 3.47
N GLY A 81 13.42 -2.77 2.27
CA GLY A 81 13.60 -1.68 1.31
C GLY A 81 12.26 -1.05 0.89
N GLU A 82 11.26 -1.88 0.54
CA GLU A 82 9.90 -1.41 0.22
C GLU A 82 9.26 -0.63 1.39
N PHE A 83 9.44 -1.09 2.63
CA PHE A 83 8.94 -0.36 3.81
C PHE A 83 9.63 0.99 3.98
N GLY A 84 10.93 1.06 3.66
CA GLY A 84 11.68 2.32 3.59
C GLY A 84 11.08 3.28 2.55
N VAL A 85 10.71 2.78 1.37
CA VAL A 85 10.02 3.57 0.33
C VAL A 85 8.69 4.11 0.83
N TRP A 86 7.88 3.27 1.50
CA TRP A 86 6.59 3.75 2.00
C TRP A 86 6.72 4.88 3.03
N SER A 87 7.86 5.00 3.74
CA SER A 87 8.09 6.12 4.66
C SER A 87 8.11 7.47 3.95
N TYR A 88 8.59 7.53 2.70
CA TYR A 88 8.49 8.73 1.87
C TYR A 88 7.05 9.07 1.49
N LEU A 89 6.20 8.05 1.23
CA LEU A 89 4.78 8.28 0.99
C LEU A 89 4.06 8.84 2.23
N TYR A 90 4.42 8.38 3.45
CA TYR A 90 3.90 8.94 4.70
C TYR A 90 4.31 10.40 4.93
N GLU A 91 5.48 10.78 4.43
CA GLU A 91 6.05 12.14 4.50
C GLU A 91 5.53 13.04 3.39
N ASN A 92 4.80 12.48 2.39
CA ASN A 92 4.41 13.12 1.13
C ASN A 92 5.63 13.55 0.27
N ASP A 93 6.79 12.93 0.46
CA ASP A 93 7.97 13.10 -0.39
C ASP A 93 7.91 12.09 -1.55
N TYR A 94 7.08 12.39 -2.53
CA TYR A 94 6.84 11.49 -3.67
C TYR A 94 8.06 11.37 -4.59
N ASP A 95 8.85 12.41 -4.74
CA ASP A 95 10.09 12.38 -5.53
C ASP A 95 11.16 11.53 -4.82
N GLY A 96 11.27 11.63 -3.51
CA GLY A 96 12.10 10.74 -2.69
C GLY A 96 11.67 9.28 -2.81
N ALA A 97 10.35 9.00 -2.83
CA ALA A 97 9.82 7.66 -3.04
C ALA A 97 10.23 7.08 -4.40
N VAL A 98 10.12 7.86 -5.48
CA VAL A 98 10.52 7.43 -6.84
C VAL A 98 12.02 7.11 -6.89
N LYS A 99 12.86 7.99 -6.34
CA LYS A 99 14.32 7.76 -6.29
C LYS A 99 14.66 6.50 -5.49
N ALA A 100 14.05 6.30 -4.32
CA ALA A 100 14.28 5.12 -3.50
C ALA A 100 13.81 3.83 -4.19
N LEU A 101 12.80 3.89 -5.06
CA LEU A 101 12.36 2.77 -5.90
C LEU A 101 13.36 2.45 -7.01
N ASP A 102 14.01 3.46 -7.61
CA ASP A 102 15.08 3.23 -8.59
C ASP A 102 16.28 2.51 -7.94
N GLU A 103 16.64 2.91 -6.72
CA GLU A 103 17.68 2.23 -5.93
C GLU A 103 17.27 0.81 -5.52
N LEU A 104 15.99 0.59 -5.23
CA LEU A 104 15.47 -0.74 -4.89
C LEU A 104 15.46 -1.67 -6.11
N ASP A 105 15.14 -1.19 -7.31
CA ASP A 105 15.23 -1.94 -8.56
C ASP A 105 16.66 -2.47 -8.78
N GLN A 106 17.69 -1.64 -8.53
CA GLN A 106 19.10 -2.06 -8.61
C GLN A 106 19.42 -3.15 -7.58
N LYS A 107 18.94 -2.99 -6.33
CA LYS A 107 19.13 -4.02 -5.29
C LYS A 107 18.45 -5.35 -5.65
N VAL A 108 17.31 -5.31 -6.36
CA VAL A 108 16.64 -6.53 -6.87
C VAL A 108 17.52 -7.23 -7.92
N ASP A 109 18.09 -6.46 -8.86
CA ASP A 109 18.98 -7.00 -9.90
C ASP A 109 20.26 -7.63 -9.33
N ASP A 110 20.78 -7.08 -8.22
CA ASP A 110 21.97 -7.58 -7.51
C ASP A 110 21.72 -8.88 -6.70
N GLN A 111 20.46 -9.26 -6.48
CA GLN A 111 20.14 -10.50 -5.78
C GLN A 111 19.99 -11.65 -6.78
N ASN A 112 20.34 -12.87 -6.35
CA ASN A 112 20.13 -14.06 -7.15
C ASN A 112 18.65 -14.50 -7.10
N PHE A 113 17.77 -13.70 -7.72
CA PHE A 113 16.37 -14.04 -7.95
C PHE A 113 16.17 -14.73 -9.30
N SER A 114 15.10 -15.53 -9.43
CA SER A 114 14.65 -16.00 -10.74
C SER A 114 14.12 -14.85 -11.58
N GLU A 115 14.09 -15.00 -12.89
CA GLU A 115 13.54 -13.99 -13.82
C GLU A 115 12.11 -13.60 -13.45
N SER A 116 11.25 -14.58 -13.13
CA SER A 116 9.87 -14.33 -12.70
C SER A 116 9.80 -13.51 -11.39
N GLU A 117 10.70 -13.74 -10.43
CA GLU A 117 10.78 -12.96 -9.20
C GLU A 117 11.24 -11.52 -9.49
N VAL A 118 12.26 -11.33 -10.33
CA VAL A 118 12.74 -10.00 -10.74
C VAL A 118 11.61 -9.21 -11.40
N LEU A 119 10.92 -9.81 -12.36
CA LEU A 119 9.79 -9.16 -13.05
C LEU A 119 8.65 -8.81 -12.08
N ASN A 120 8.39 -9.68 -11.10
CA ASN A 120 7.38 -9.40 -10.06
C ASN A 120 7.77 -8.20 -9.17
N TYR A 121 9.01 -8.12 -8.72
CA TYR A 121 9.49 -6.98 -7.93
C TYR A 121 9.46 -5.69 -8.75
N LYS A 122 9.94 -5.71 -10.00
CA LYS A 122 9.90 -4.53 -10.89
C LYS A 122 8.46 -4.08 -11.15
N ALA A 123 7.53 -5.01 -11.37
CA ALA A 123 6.11 -4.67 -11.51
C ALA A 123 5.55 -3.99 -10.25
N ASN A 124 5.86 -4.50 -9.06
CA ASN A 124 5.42 -3.91 -7.79
C ASN A 124 6.05 -2.52 -7.56
N ASN A 125 7.32 -2.34 -7.91
CA ASN A 125 8.00 -1.05 -7.81
C ASN A 125 7.37 -0.02 -8.77
N GLN A 126 7.04 -0.42 -10.00
CA GLN A 126 6.31 0.45 -10.94
C GLN A 126 4.90 0.79 -10.45
N PHE A 127 4.21 -0.14 -9.77
CA PHE A 127 2.95 0.17 -9.12
C PHE A 127 3.11 1.26 -8.04
N THR A 128 4.16 1.20 -7.23
CA THR A 128 4.43 2.22 -6.21
C THR A 128 4.89 3.54 -6.83
N LYS A 129 5.68 3.51 -7.93
CA LYS A 129 6.01 4.72 -8.73
C LYS A 129 4.75 5.37 -9.32
N PHE A 130 3.83 4.56 -9.84
CA PHE A 130 2.51 5.03 -10.29
C PHE A 130 1.77 5.80 -9.18
N ILE A 131 1.73 5.25 -7.97
CA ILE A 131 1.13 5.93 -6.81
C ILE A 131 1.85 7.26 -6.53
N ALA A 132 3.17 7.24 -6.39
CA ALA A 132 3.96 8.43 -6.07
C ALA A 132 3.75 9.54 -7.11
N HIS A 133 3.87 9.23 -8.39
CA HIS A 133 3.63 10.20 -9.47
C HIS A 133 2.18 10.71 -9.50
N SER A 134 1.19 9.83 -9.25
CA SER A 134 -0.22 10.25 -9.23
C SER A 134 -0.50 11.24 -8.12
N TYR A 135 0.01 11.01 -6.91
CA TYR A 135 -0.16 11.92 -5.78
C TYR A 135 0.70 13.18 -5.89
N ASN A 136 1.81 13.13 -6.62
CA ASN A 136 2.61 14.30 -7.01
C ASN A 136 2.04 15.06 -8.22
N GLN A 137 0.85 14.67 -8.72
CA GLN A 137 0.21 15.26 -9.91
C GLN A 137 1.09 15.22 -11.18
N ASN A 138 2.07 14.32 -11.23
CA ASN A 138 2.90 14.06 -12.39
C ASN A 138 2.21 13.03 -13.31
N LYS A 139 1.31 13.52 -14.17
CA LYS A 139 0.49 12.68 -15.04
C LYS A 139 1.30 11.82 -16.00
N SER A 140 2.36 12.36 -16.61
CA SER A 140 3.20 11.58 -17.55
C SER A 140 3.95 10.49 -16.81
N GLY A 141 4.60 10.81 -15.66
CA GLY A 141 5.31 9.82 -14.85
C GLY A 141 4.39 8.70 -14.35
N ALA A 142 3.16 9.04 -13.95
CA ALA A 142 2.15 8.06 -13.56
C ALA A 142 1.77 7.13 -14.73
N TYR A 143 1.60 7.69 -15.93
CA TYR A 143 1.28 6.90 -17.13
C TYR A 143 2.44 5.98 -17.52
N ASP A 144 3.67 6.48 -17.51
CA ASP A 144 4.87 5.70 -17.84
C ASP A 144 5.06 4.53 -16.83
N ALA A 145 4.86 4.78 -15.55
CA ALA A 145 4.91 3.75 -14.51
C ALA A 145 3.78 2.71 -14.67
N LEU A 146 2.56 3.14 -15.04
CA LEU A 146 1.43 2.26 -15.35
C LEU A 146 1.78 1.33 -16.53
N GLN A 147 2.29 1.86 -17.62
CA GLN A 147 2.69 1.08 -18.80
C GLN A 147 3.84 0.11 -18.46
N ALA A 148 4.83 0.55 -17.69
CA ALA A 148 5.93 -0.29 -17.27
C ALA A 148 5.46 -1.44 -16.34
N ASN A 149 4.52 -1.18 -15.43
CA ASN A 149 3.91 -2.23 -14.61
C ASN A 149 3.23 -3.30 -15.49
N TRP A 150 2.43 -2.89 -16.48
CA TRP A 150 1.76 -3.82 -17.39
C TRP A 150 2.76 -4.65 -18.18
N ARG A 151 3.81 -4.03 -18.72
CA ARG A 151 4.85 -4.73 -19.46
C ARG A 151 5.54 -5.81 -18.62
N PHE A 152 6.00 -5.48 -17.41
CA PHE A 152 6.66 -6.47 -16.54
C PHE A 152 5.72 -7.61 -16.12
N ARG A 153 4.44 -7.33 -15.93
CA ARG A 153 3.44 -8.37 -15.62
C ARG A 153 3.16 -9.25 -16.84
N GLU A 154 3.11 -8.69 -18.06
CA GLU A 154 2.95 -9.44 -19.30
C GLU A 154 4.17 -10.33 -19.56
N GLU A 155 5.38 -9.78 -19.44
CA GLU A 155 6.62 -10.54 -19.57
C GLU A 155 6.66 -11.71 -18.56
N ARG A 156 6.27 -11.46 -17.30
CA ARG A 156 6.19 -12.53 -16.31
C ARG A 156 5.16 -13.60 -16.64
N LEU A 157 4.01 -13.20 -17.16
CA LEU A 157 2.97 -14.13 -17.58
C LEU A 157 3.43 -15.02 -18.74
N SER A 158 4.19 -14.46 -19.67
CA SER A 158 4.74 -15.20 -20.83
C SER A 158 5.84 -16.20 -20.47
N LEU A 159 6.41 -16.15 -19.25
CA LEU A 159 7.35 -17.18 -18.78
C LEU A 159 6.64 -18.48 -18.36
N ASP A 160 5.33 -18.46 -18.17
CA ASP A 160 4.53 -19.64 -17.85
C ASP A 160 4.02 -20.26 -19.14
N GLU A 161 4.61 -21.40 -19.55
CA GLU A 161 4.19 -22.16 -20.74
C GLU A 161 2.73 -22.65 -20.64
N SER A 162 2.18 -22.69 -19.42
CA SER A 162 0.82 -23.12 -19.12
C SER A 162 -0.14 -21.95 -18.90
N GLU A 163 0.09 -20.79 -19.57
CA GLU A 163 -0.77 -19.61 -19.43
C GLU A 163 -2.25 -20.00 -19.37
N ASP A 164 -2.80 -20.05 -18.16
CA ASP A 164 -4.19 -20.41 -17.98
C ASP A 164 -5.12 -19.18 -18.12
N LEU A 165 -6.37 -19.44 -18.46
CA LEU A 165 -7.39 -18.39 -18.63
C LEU A 165 -7.63 -17.58 -17.35
N VAL A 166 -7.31 -18.14 -16.18
CA VAL A 166 -7.48 -17.47 -14.88
C VAL A 166 -6.37 -16.45 -14.69
N SER A 167 -5.11 -16.81 -14.97
CA SER A 167 -3.96 -15.92 -14.91
C SER A 167 -4.10 -14.74 -15.88
N ARG A 168 -4.51 -15.01 -17.11
CA ARG A 168 -4.80 -13.95 -18.10
C ARG A 168 -5.91 -13.03 -17.64
N ARG A 169 -7.04 -13.55 -17.18
CA ARG A 169 -8.14 -12.73 -16.65
C ARG A 169 -7.72 -11.90 -15.45
N ASN A 170 -6.92 -12.45 -14.52
CA ASN A 170 -6.42 -11.71 -13.37
C ASN A 170 -5.52 -10.54 -13.80
N TYR A 171 -4.68 -10.75 -14.82
CA TYR A 171 -3.88 -9.70 -15.44
C TYR A 171 -4.76 -8.59 -16.05
N ASP A 172 -5.73 -8.97 -16.88
CA ASP A 172 -6.64 -8.01 -17.53
C ASP A 172 -7.49 -7.23 -16.49
N THR A 173 -7.96 -7.93 -15.44
CA THR A 173 -8.71 -7.32 -14.34
C THR A 173 -7.89 -6.28 -13.59
N PHE A 174 -6.63 -6.61 -13.24
CA PHE A 174 -5.76 -5.69 -12.55
C PHE A 174 -5.41 -4.48 -13.43
N ASN A 175 -5.17 -4.69 -14.71
CA ASN A 175 -4.86 -3.61 -15.65
C ASN A 175 -6.06 -2.66 -15.83
N ALA A 176 -7.27 -3.20 -15.97
CA ALA A 176 -8.48 -2.39 -16.07
C ALA A 176 -8.75 -1.61 -14.75
N TRP A 177 -8.43 -2.23 -13.59
CA TRP A 177 -8.51 -1.58 -12.30
C TRP A 177 -7.51 -0.42 -12.17
N MET A 178 -6.23 -0.64 -12.49
CA MET A 178 -5.19 0.40 -12.45
C MET A 178 -5.50 1.56 -13.41
N GLU A 179 -5.92 1.25 -14.63
CA GLU A 179 -6.27 2.26 -15.62
C GLU A 179 -7.47 3.12 -15.16
N SER A 180 -8.49 2.48 -14.58
CA SER A 180 -9.63 3.21 -14.01
C SER A 180 -9.18 4.15 -12.90
N TRP A 181 -8.31 3.66 -12.02
CA TRP A 181 -7.75 4.45 -10.92
C TRP A 181 -6.92 5.62 -11.42
N TYR A 182 -6.07 5.40 -12.44
CA TYR A 182 -5.32 6.47 -13.10
C TYR A 182 -6.23 7.59 -13.59
N TYR A 183 -7.28 7.26 -14.35
CA TYR A 183 -8.20 8.26 -14.85
C TYR A 183 -8.97 8.99 -13.74
N ILE A 184 -9.29 8.32 -12.64
CA ILE A 184 -9.93 8.95 -11.48
C ILE A 184 -9.00 9.97 -10.83
N LEU A 185 -7.72 9.60 -10.59
CA LEU A 185 -6.74 10.46 -9.94
C LEU A 185 -6.42 11.73 -10.75
N PHE A 186 -6.59 11.67 -12.07
CA PHE A 186 -6.43 12.82 -12.97
C PHE A 186 -7.76 13.44 -13.44
N ALA A 187 -8.85 13.19 -12.74
CA ALA A 187 -10.19 13.74 -13.00
C ALA A 187 -10.74 13.51 -14.43
N GLU A 188 -10.30 12.45 -15.11
CA GLU A 188 -10.77 12.05 -16.43
C GLU A 188 -11.95 11.06 -16.34
N TYR A 189 -13.04 11.48 -15.71
CA TYR A 189 -14.13 10.59 -15.26
C TYR A 189 -14.81 9.83 -16.42
N ASP A 190 -14.93 10.41 -17.60
CA ASP A 190 -15.50 9.70 -18.78
C ASP A 190 -14.64 8.53 -19.19
N LYS A 191 -13.31 8.67 -19.16
CA LYS A 191 -12.38 7.59 -19.45
C LYS A 191 -12.38 6.55 -18.32
N ALA A 192 -12.46 7.02 -17.06
CA ALA A 192 -12.60 6.13 -15.91
C ALA A 192 -13.84 5.25 -16.02
N GLN A 193 -14.99 5.80 -16.41
CA GLN A 193 -16.22 5.03 -16.60
C GLN A 193 -16.10 3.96 -17.69
N LYS A 194 -15.41 4.28 -18.82
CA LYS A 194 -15.16 3.30 -19.89
C LYS A 194 -14.29 2.14 -19.38
N SER A 195 -13.22 2.45 -18.65
CA SER A 195 -12.33 1.44 -18.09
C SER A 195 -13.02 0.62 -16.99
N LEU A 196 -13.85 1.24 -16.15
CA LEU A 196 -14.72 0.55 -15.17
C LEU A 196 -15.72 -0.38 -15.84
N GLY A 197 -16.24 -0.03 -17.01
CA GLY A 197 -17.11 -0.93 -17.80
C GLY A 197 -16.37 -2.20 -18.23
N ARG A 198 -15.09 -2.09 -18.62
CA ARG A 198 -14.24 -3.27 -18.91
C ARG A 198 -13.96 -4.09 -17.64
N LEU A 199 -13.62 -3.44 -16.54
CA LEU A 199 -13.41 -4.09 -15.26
C LEU A 199 -14.66 -4.88 -14.82
N TYR A 200 -15.83 -4.26 -14.89
CA TYR A 200 -17.10 -4.91 -14.57
C TYR A 200 -17.35 -6.14 -15.43
N ALA A 201 -17.13 -6.05 -16.74
CA ALA A 201 -17.32 -7.17 -17.66
C ALA A 201 -16.43 -8.39 -17.33
N LEU A 202 -15.22 -8.15 -16.80
CA LEU A 202 -14.28 -9.20 -16.40
C LEU A 202 -14.65 -9.90 -15.07
N VAL A 203 -15.37 -9.19 -14.17
CA VAL A 203 -15.59 -9.68 -12.80
C VAL A 203 -17.04 -10.00 -12.44
N LYS A 204 -18.03 -9.50 -13.19
CA LYS A 204 -19.47 -9.59 -12.87
C LYS A 204 -20.01 -11.00 -12.69
N ASP A 205 -19.47 -11.95 -13.42
CA ASP A 205 -19.93 -13.35 -13.43
C ASP A 205 -19.08 -14.25 -12.51
N LEU A 206 -18.14 -13.68 -11.76
CA LEU A 206 -17.32 -14.43 -10.81
C LEU A 206 -18.11 -14.72 -9.53
N GLN A 207 -18.15 -16.00 -9.15
CA GLN A 207 -18.84 -16.47 -7.93
C GLN A 207 -17.97 -16.31 -6.65
N SER A 208 -16.85 -15.59 -6.74
CA SER A 208 -15.93 -15.40 -5.61
C SER A 208 -16.38 -14.21 -4.76
N PRO A 209 -16.46 -14.36 -3.42
CA PRO A 209 -16.75 -13.24 -2.53
C PRO A 209 -15.77 -12.08 -2.75
N GLY A 210 -16.29 -10.87 -2.84
CA GLY A 210 -15.50 -9.64 -3.08
C GLY A 210 -14.99 -9.49 -4.51
N SER A 211 -15.46 -10.27 -5.48
CA SER A 211 -15.08 -10.12 -6.89
C SER A 211 -15.40 -8.74 -7.47
N LEU A 212 -16.45 -8.11 -6.97
CA LEU A 212 -16.87 -6.76 -7.38
C LEU A 212 -16.26 -5.63 -6.53
N ASP A 213 -15.49 -5.94 -5.49
CA ASP A 213 -14.98 -4.92 -4.56
C ASP A 213 -14.11 -3.86 -5.25
N GLY A 214 -13.26 -4.28 -6.18
CA GLY A 214 -12.44 -3.36 -6.97
C GLY A 214 -13.27 -2.42 -7.85
N TYR A 215 -14.31 -2.95 -8.49
CA TYR A 215 -15.26 -2.17 -9.29
C TYR A 215 -16.07 -1.20 -8.40
N ASN A 216 -16.63 -1.69 -7.30
CA ASN A 216 -17.42 -0.89 -6.37
C ASN A 216 -16.58 0.23 -5.75
N SER A 217 -15.35 -0.07 -5.32
CA SER A 217 -14.44 0.93 -4.74
C SER A 217 -14.16 2.09 -5.68
N LEU A 218 -13.80 1.80 -6.93
CA LEU A 218 -13.48 2.84 -7.92
C LEU A 218 -14.74 3.55 -8.44
N SER A 219 -15.87 2.84 -8.57
CA SER A 219 -17.16 3.47 -8.92
C SER A 219 -17.65 4.42 -7.84
N GLY A 220 -17.41 4.07 -6.56
CA GLY A 220 -17.66 4.95 -5.43
C GLY A 220 -16.80 6.22 -5.51
N MET A 221 -15.50 6.09 -5.81
CA MET A 221 -14.61 7.26 -5.99
C MET A 221 -15.06 8.16 -7.14
N VAL A 222 -15.39 7.60 -8.31
CA VAL A 222 -15.92 8.39 -9.44
C VAL A 222 -17.18 9.16 -9.02
N SER A 223 -18.12 8.47 -8.36
CA SER A 223 -19.38 9.11 -7.92
C SER A 223 -19.11 10.24 -6.93
N LEU A 224 -18.23 10.01 -5.95
CA LEU A 224 -17.85 11.01 -4.95
C LEU A 224 -17.25 12.26 -5.60
N PHE A 225 -16.25 12.06 -6.47
CA PHE A 225 -15.52 13.16 -7.11
C PHE A 225 -16.35 13.86 -8.20
N SER A 226 -17.38 13.20 -8.74
CA SER A 226 -18.36 13.81 -9.63
C SER A 226 -19.50 14.55 -8.89
N GLY A 227 -19.44 14.64 -7.56
CA GLY A 227 -20.42 15.39 -6.75
C GLY A 227 -21.68 14.61 -6.39
N ASP A 228 -21.67 13.27 -6.47
CA ASP A 228 -22.80 12.42 -6.07
C ASP A 228 -22.40 11.52 -4.88
N PRO A 229 -22.31 12.08 -3.64
CA PRO A 229 -21.91 11.32 -2.47
C PRO A 229 -22.93 10.23 -2.11
N LYS A 230 -24.22 10.42 -2.42
CA LYS A 230 -25.25 9.40 -2.17
C LYS A 230 -25.01 8.13 -2.98
N LYS A 231 -24.70 8.28 -4.26
CA LYS A 231 -24.33 7.17 -5.13
C LYS A 231 -23.01 6.55 -4.72
N ALA A 232 -22.06 7.35 -4.27
CA ALA A 232 -20.78 6.86 -3.74
C ALA A 232 -20.98 5.95 -2.52
N VAL A 233 -21.80 6.35 -1.54
CA VAL A 233 -22.15 5.52 -0.38
C VAL A 233 -22.71 4.18 -0.83
N SER A 234 -23.66 4.16 -1.78
CA SER A 234 -24.26 2.92 -2.27
C SER A 234 -23.21 1.96 -2.87
N TYR A 235 -22.21 2.46 -3.58
CA TYR A 235 -21.11 1.63 -4.08
C TYR A 235 -20.22 1.10 -2.95
N PHE A 236 -19.83 1.95 -2.00
CA PHE A 236 -18.97 1.55 -0.88
C PHE A 236 -19.64 0.56 0.08
N GLU A 237 -20.97 0.60 0.23
CA GLU A 237 -21.74 -0.37 1.01
C GLU A 237 -21.81 -1.76 0.36
N ASN A 238 -21.61 -1.86 -0.94
CA ASN A 238 -21.55 -3.13 -1.68
C ASN A 238 -20.15 -3.77 -1.67
N ILE A 239 -19.21 -3.27 -0.90
CA ILE A 239 -17.89 -3.88 -0.72
C ILE A 239 -18.01 -4.95 0.36
N GLU A 240 -17.69 -6.20 0.01
CA GLU A 240 -17.79 -7.34 0.92
C GLU A 240 -16.59 -7.46 1.86
N LYS A 241 -15.38 -7.07 1.39
CA LYS A 241 -14.14 -7.14 2.17
C LYS A 241 -13.78 -5.78 2.76
N GLU A 242 -14.22 -5.55 3.98
CA GLU A 242 -14.14 -4.23 4.65
C GLU A 242 -12.73 -3.70 4.98
N ASN A 243 -11.66 -4.48 4.79
CA ASN A 243 -10.33 -4.15 5.29
C ASN A 243 -9.44 -3.31 4.34
N ASN A 244 -10.03 -2.47 3.48
CA ASN A 244 -9.25 -1.61 2.61
C ASN A 244 -9.20 -0.17 3.13
N VAL A 245 -8.21 0.14 3.98
CA VAL A 245 -8.04 1.47 4.62
C VAL A 245 -8.04 2.62 3.63
N TYR A 246 -7.53 2.44 2.41
CA TYR A 246 -7.53 3.49 1.38
C TYR A 246 -8.94 3.86 0.95
N PHE A 247 -9.75 2.88 0.57
CA PHE A 247 -11.14 3.13 0.14
C PHE A 247 -12.07 3.47 1.31
N SER A 248 -11.77 3.03 2.52
CA SER A 248 -12.51 3.43 3.73
C SER A 248 -12.45 4.94 3.96
N TYR A 249 -11.35 5.60 3.62
CA TYR A 249 -11.26 7.06 3.69
C TYR A 249 -12.27 7.75 2.75
N PHE A 250 -12.39 7.28 1.51
CA PHE A 250 -13.35 7.83 0.55
C PHE A 250 -14.81 7.48 0.91
N LYS A 251 -15.05 6.30 1.52
CA LYS A 251 -16.36 5.97 2.12
C LYS A 251 -16.73 6.99 3.21
N ALA A 252 -15.79 7.33 4.09
CA ALA A 252 -16.02 8.32 5.15
C ALA A 252 -16.33 9.71 4.56
N LEU A 253 -15.61 10.14 3.51
CA LEU A 253 -15.92 11.39 2.81
C LEU A 253 -17.31 11.37 2.16
N ALA A 254 -17.73 10.24 1.60
CA ALA A 254 -19.06 10.10 1.01
C ALA A 254 -20.17 10.16 2.08
N LEU A 255 -19.96 9.51 3.24
CA LEU A 255 -20.86 9.56 4.40
C LEU A 255 -20.99 11.00 4.94
N GLU A 256 -19.87 11.71 5.08
CA GLU A 256 -19.86 13.14 5.45
C GLU A 256 -20.68 13.97 4.45
N GLY A 257 -20.52 13.71 3.15
CA GLY A 257 -21.24 14.38 2.07
C GLY A 257 -22.77 14.16 2.06
N VAL A 258 -23.25 13.09 2.70
CA VAL A 258 -24.71 12.84 2.88
C VAL A 258 -25.20 13.18 4.28
N GLY A 259 -24.35 13.74 5.15
CA GLY A 259 -24.70 14.17 6.51
C GLY A 259 -24.62 13.05 7.56
N GLU A 260 -24.10 11.88 7.25
CA GLU A 260 -23.86 10.77 8.20
C GLU A 260 -22.53 10.98 8.97
N ASN A 261 -22.42 12.13 9.63
CA ASN A 261 -21.17 12.61 10.23
C ASN A 261 -20.63 11.70 11.33
N GLU A 262 -21.48 11.07 12.14
CA GLU A 262 -21.05 10.14 13.22
C GLU A 262 -20.32 8.92 12.63
N LYS A 263 -20.90 8.29 11.61
CA LYS A 263 -20.27 7.14 10.93
C LYS A 263 -18.97 7.54 10.22
N ALA A 264 -18.95 8.70 9.58
CA ALA A 264 -17.74 9.23 8.95
C ALA A 264 -16.62 9.42 9.98
N GLN A 265 -16.94 10.02 11.14
CA GLN A 265 -16.00 10.28 12.22
C GLN A 265 -15.44 8.99 12.84
N GLU A 266 -16.26 7.95 12.99
CA GLU A 266 -15.80 6.62 13.44
C GLU A 266 -14.72 6.05 12.51
N ILE A 267 -14.96 6.14 11.18
CA ILE A 267 -14.01 5.66 10.19
C ILE A 267 -12.73 6.52 10.19
N PHE A 268 -12.83 7.83 10.23
CA PHE A 268 -11.66 8.72 10.30
C PHE A 268 -10.83 8.43 11.56
N THR A 269 -11.46 8.24 12.71
CA THR A 269 -10.80 7.91 13.96
C THR A 269 -10.08 6.56 13.87
N PHE A 270 -10.70 5.55 13.27
CA PHE A 270 -10.08 4.26 13.02
C PHE A 270 -8.83 4.39 12.13
N LEU A 271 -8.93 5.12 11.01
CA LEU A 271 -7.83 5.33 10.07
C LEU A 271 -6.69 6.16 10.67
N ALA A 272 -6.99 7.19 11.44
CA ALA A 272 -6.02 8.04 12.14
C ALA A 272 -5.14 7.23 13.12
N ASN A 273 -5.74 6.20 13.75
CA ASN A 273 -5.08 5.30 14.70
C ASN A 273 -4.52 4.01 14.05
N TRP A 274 -4.57 3.87 12.72
CA TRP A 274 -4.05 2.71 12.03
C TRP A 274 -2.54 2.58 12.21
N ASN A 275 -2.09 1.45 12.76
CA ASN A 275 -0.70 1.21 13.17
C ASN A 275 -0.01 0.06 12.38
N PHE A 276 -0.48 -0.21 11.17
CA PHE A 276 0.16 -1.15 10.24
C PHE A 276 0.68 -0.38 9.03
N GLN A 277 1.94 -0.64 8.65
CA GLN A 277 2.58 0.01 7.51
C GLN A 277 1.99 -0.49 6.18
N GLY A 278 2.12 0.35 5.15
CA GLY A 278 1.72 0.03 3.79
C GLY A 278 1.48 1.30 2.99
N TRP A 279 1.45 1.19 1.68
CA TRP A 279 1.16 2.33 0.82
C TRP A 279 -0.26 2.90 1.03
N LYS A 280 -1.24 2.04 1.31
CA LYS A 280 -2.64 2.46 1.55
C LYS A 280 -2.78 3.42 2.73
N PRO A 281 -2.35 3.04 3.95
CA PRO A 281 -2.40 3.96 5.07
C PRO A 281 -1.46 5.16 4.90
N ALA A 282 -0.34 5.03 4.18
CA ALA A 282 0.55 6.15 3.89
C ALA A 282 -0.20 7.31 3.21
N LEU A 283 -1.14 7.01 2.32
CA LEU A 283 -1.88 8.01 1.55
C LEU A 283 -3.05 8.65 2.31
N VAL A 284 -3.60 7.99 3.32
CA VAL A 284 -4.87 8.45 3.93
C VAL A 284 -4.81 8.67 5.44
N ARG A 285 -3.82 8.11 6.14
CA ARG A 285 -3.73 8.23 7.61
C ARG A 285 -3.53 9.68 8.07
N GLY A 286 -2.68 10.44 7.37
CA GLY A 286 -2.48 11.87 7.64
C GLY A 286 -3.77 12.66 7.43
N LEU A 287 -4.42 12.46 6.29
CA LEU A 287 -5.71 13.09 5.96
C LEU A 287 -6.81 12.74 6.98
N ALA A 288 -6.85 11.51 7.46
CA ALA A 288 -7.80 11.10 8.49
C ALA A 288 -7.51 11.77 9.85
N LYS A 289 -6.22 11.95 10.22
CA LYS A 289 -5.84 12.70 11.42
C LYS A 289 -6.31 14.15 11.36
N ASP A 290 -6.19 14.80 10.21
CA ASP A 290 -6.64 16.17 10.01
C ASP A 290 -8.16 16.27 10.19
N LYS A 291 -8.93 15.27 9.72
CA LYS A 291 -10.39 15.17 9.91
C LYS A 291 -10.82 14.94 11.37
N VAL A 292 -9.98 14.30 12.18
CA VAL A 292 -10.27 14.05 13.60
C VAL A 292 -9.92 15.24 14.48
N ASN A 293 -8.88 16.00 14.11
CA ASN A 293 -8.35 17.10 14.92
C ASN A 293 -8.91 18.48 14.54
N GLY A 294 -9.58 18.63 13.40
CA GLY A 294 -10.18 19.86 12.87
C GLY A 294 -11.65 19.93 13.11
#